data_69d17b1ad17a8c94a2ba2c3162f9e708
#
_entry.id   69d17b1ad17a8c94a2ba2c3162f9e708
#
_cell.length_a   1.000
_cell.length_b   1.000
_cell.length_c   1.000
_cell.angle_alpha   90.00
_cell.angle_beta   90.00
_cell.angle_gamma   90.00
#
_symmetry.space_group_name_H-M   'P 1'
#
loop_
_entity.id
_entity.type
_entity.pdbx_description
1 polymer ?
#
loop_
_entity_poly.entity_id
_entity_poly.type
_entity_poly.pdbx_seq_one_letter_code
_entity_poly.pdbx_strand_id
1 'polypeptide(L)'
;MGFTIVEDFGISWDEPIQLDIGISNYRYLKNADERLLELKDRHYGPLFEIFLVRMMDQSSPRLMYLSRHFWNFFTFLLGVIGFYLLLESMYPRRWLSLFGAALLVFSPRLFADAFYNSKDIPFLVAVIWAMAALFLYLSKPSLVRLLLVCFYSAAAIAIRLPGMFLLALTALMLVREALARRLPPRRAATHGLTYLLLTAVLVFLFYPVFWHDPLGEIPQAFEIMSYFPHFASVLYMGHFLSPQELPWHYLPVWIGITTPIPYLLLMLAGFARVIRQWLSRPSSLLADQQTPSLLAALWLGVPAGAVILRGSPMYDGWRQMFFIYPALLIFAVSGWEWLSSLLGRRLAHTRAGGLLNAALAVAIFVPSGLWMASHHPYQNLYFNRLAGPDMQTVKMRFDMDYWGLTYRRGLEAILEYDPRPVIRVHAANFPGEANAAILPADQARRLYFVPEIEQADYFITNYRWHPEDYPFPNEIFTLWWGNAKALSVFRLR
;
A
#
# COMPACT_ATOMS: atom_id res chain seq x y z
N MET A 1 -7.08 9.22 -17.43
CA MET A 1 -8.11 9.05 -16.40
C MET A 1 -7.55 9.27 -14.98
N GLY A 2 -6.55 8.55 -14.46
CA GLY A 2 -6.06 8.78 -13.10
C GLY A 2 -5.60 10.23 -12.83
N PHE A 3 -4.87 10.86 -13.73
CA PHE A 3 -4.45 12.26 -13.56
C PHE A 3 -5.60 13.29 -13.58
N THR A 4 -6.76 12.95 -14.12
CA THR A 4 -7.93 13.84 -14.14
C THR A 4 -8.76 13.78 -12.86
N ILE A 5 -8.50 12.80 -11.98
CA ILE A 5 -9.22 12.57 -10.73
C ILE A 5 -8.34 12.82 -9.48
N VAL A 6 -7.12 13.34 -9.67
CA VAL A 6 -6.18 13.66 -8.56
C VAL A 6 -6.81 14.61 -7.55
N GLU A 7 -7.65 15.53 -8.03
CA GLU A 7 -8.30 16.56 -7.21
C GLU A 7 -9.46 16.02 -6.37
N ASP A 8 -9.94 14.80 -6.60
CA ASP A 8 -11.17 14.30 -5.98
C ASP A 8 -10.93 13.72 -4.57
N PHE A 9 -9.68 13.32 -4.27
CA PHE A 9 -9.34 12.71 -2.97
C PHE A 9 -9.11 13.76 -1.88
N GLY A 10 -9.47 13.40 -0.64
CA GLY A 10 -9.14 14.15 0.57
C GLY A 10 -7.70 13.94 1.02
N ILE A 11 -7.33 14.59 2.13
CA ILE A 11 -6.04 14.41 2.80
C ILE A 11 -6.14 13.23 3.77
N SER A 12 -5.23 12.28 3.64
CA SER A 12 -5.15 11.13 4.52
C SER A 12 -4.51 11.46 5.87
N TRP A 13 -4.76 10.61 6.88
CA TRP A 13 -4.21 10.75 8.23
C TRP A 13 -2.68 10.96 8.24
N ASP A 14 -1.96 10.20 7.44
CA ASP A 14 -0.50 10.20 7.44
C ASP A 14 0.13 11.36 6.66
N GLU A 15 -0.58 11.98 5.68
CA GLU A 15 0.04 12.97 4.79
C GLU A 15 0.65 14.19 5.48
N PRO A 16 0.00 14.83 6.48
CA PRO A 16 0.63 15.95 7.18
C PRO A 16 1.91 15.54 7.92
N ILE A 17 1.92 14.35 8.52
CA ILE A 17 3.07 13.80 9.24
C ILE A 17 4.22 13.50 8.25
N GLN A 18 3.91 12.84 7.15
CA GLN A 18 4.88 12.52 6.11
C GLN A 18 5.45 13.77 5.43
N LEU A 19 4.62 14.80 5.25
CA LEU A 19 5.07 16.09 4.74
C LEU A 19 6.10 16.75 5.67
N ASP A 20 5.86 16.73 6.99
CA ASP A 20 6.80 17.30 7.98
C ASP A 20 8.14 16.52 7.99
N ILE A 21 8.09 15.18 7.92
CA ILE A 21 9.28 14.34 7.75
C ILE A 21 10.05 14.73 6.48
N GLY A 22 9.34 14.89 5.36
CA GLY A 22 9.94 15.29 4.09
C GLY A 22 10.61 16.66 4.15
N ILE A 23 9.91 17.65 4.68
CA ILE A 23 10.41 19.04 4.83
C ILE A 23 11.66 19.07 5.74
N SER A 24 11.62 18.37 6.88
CA SER A 24 12.74 18.33 7.84
C SER A 24 13.97 17.69 7.22
N ASN A 25 13.83 16.55 6.54
CA ASN A 25 14.93 15.90 5.83
C ASN A 25 15.47 16.77 4.66
N TYR A 26 14.59 17.39 3.87
CA TYR A 26 15.02 18.25 2.76
C TYR A 26 15.78 19.48 3.24
N ARG A 27 15.35 20.11 4.35
CA ARG A 27 16.04 21.25 4.97
C ARG A 27 17.39 20.86 5.55
N TYR A 28 17.50 19.69 6.17
CA TYR A 28 18.77 19.15 6.64
C TYR A 28 19.76 18.96 5.49
N LEU A 29 19.31 18.37 4.36
CA LEU A 29 20.15 18.21 3.17
C LEU A 29 20.61 19.53 2.55
N LYS A 30 19.76 20.56 2.57
CA LYS A 30 20.02 21.82 1.88
C LYS A 30 20.80 22.81 2.76
N ASN A 31 20.50 22.88 4.04
CA ASN A 31 20.91 23.95 4.94
C ASN A 31 21.55 23.43 6.24
N ALA A 32 21.76 22.12 6.40
CA ALA A 32 22.18 21.47 7.65
C ALA A 32 21.27 21.84 8.85
N ASP A 33 19.97 21.92 8.63
CA ASP A 33 18.98 22.29 9.65
C ASP A 33 18.79 21.13 10.65
N GLU A 34 19.32 21.26 11.85
CA GLU A 34 19.37 20.22 12.89
C GLU A 34 17.98 19.88 13.49
N ARG A 35 16.91 20.59 13.14
CA ARG A 35 15.54 20.26 13.56
C ARG A 35 15.13 18.83 13.16
N LEU A 36 15.76 18.26 12.12
CA LEU A 36 15.59 16.83 11.79
C LEU A 36 15.93 15.94 12.98
N LEU A 37 16.98 16.25 13.74
CA LEU A 37 17.47 15.41 14.84
C LEU A 37 16.54 15.45 16.06
N GLU A 38 15.72 16.50 16.19
CA GLU A 38 14.73 16.66 17.25
C GLU A 38 13.36 16.06 16.87
N LEU A 39 13.15 15.73 15.57
CA LEU A 39 11.88 15.19 15.09
C LEU A 39 11.63 13.80 15.70
N LYS A 40 10.46 13.60 16.31
CA LYS A 40 10.04 12.32 16.91
C LYS A 40 10.07 11.18 15.87
N ASP A 41 9.62 11.49 14.66
CA ASP A 41 9.44 10.52 13.56
C ASP A 41 10.65 10.52 12.59
N ARG A 42 11.84 11.01 13.01
CA ARG A 42 13.05 11.13 12.18
C ARG A 42 13.55 9.80 11.58
N HIS A 43 13.15 8.66 12.17
CA HIS A 43 13.53 7.32 11.70
C HIS A 43 12.60 6.74 10.64
N TYR A 44 11.53 7.45 10.24
CA TYR A 44 10.77 7.05 9.07
C TYR A 44 11.60 7.24 7.80
N GLY A 45 11.40 6.33 6.82
CA GLY A 45 12.12 6.35 5.56
C GLY A 45 11.91 7.64 4.77
N PRO A 46 12.96 8.44 4.57
CA PRO A 46 12.82 9.80 4.04
C PRO A 46 12.84 9.89 2.51
N LEU A 47 13.31 8.84 1.81
CA LEU A 47 13.70 8.96 0.40
C LEU A 47 12.58 9.49 -0.50
N PHE A 48 11.39 8.93 -0.39
CA PHE A 48 10.28 9.36 -1.23
C PHE A 48 9.70 10.71 -0.79
N GLU A 49 9.68 11.00 0.51
CA GLU A 49 9.21 12.28 1.03
C GLU A 49 10.13 13.43 0.65
N ILE A 50 11.44 13.24 0.63
CA ILE A 50 12.41 14.22 0.09
C ILE A 50 12.11 14.50 -1.38
N PHE A 51 11.84 13.45 -2.18
CA PHE A 51 11.44 13.61 -3.57
C PHE A 51 10.14 14.43 -3.70
N LEU A 52 9.11 14.11 -2.92
CA LEU A 52 7.84 14.83 -2.96
C LEU A 52 8.01 16.31 -2.59
N VAL A 53 8.79 16.63 -1.54
CA VAL A 53 9.06 18.02 -1.14
C VAL A 53 9.78 18.79 -2.25
N ARG A 54 10.69 18.14 -2.97
CA ARG A 54 11.41 18.77 -4.10
C ARG A 54 10.51 19.05 -5.30
N MET A 55 9.46 18.23 -5.51
CA MET A 55 8.59 18.25 -6.68
C MET A 55 7.24 18.94 -6.44
N MET A 56 6.84 19.18 -5.18
CA MET A 56 5.53 19.76 -4.86
C MET A 56 5.46 21.25 -5.16
N ASP A 57 4.28 21.70 -5.53
CA ASP A 57 3.95 23.12 -5.64
C ASP A 57 3.70 23.70 -4.24
N GLN A 58 4.49 24.68 -3.84
CA GLN A 58 4.43 25.31 -2.52
C GLN A 58 3.64 26.63 -2.50
N SER A 59 2.95 26.99 -3.59
CA SER A 59 2.25 28.28 -3.70
C SER A 59 0.99 28.37 -2.82
N SER A 60 0.39 27.22 -2.49
CA SER A 60 -0.72 27.13 -1.54
C SER A 60 -0.80 25.74 -0.91
N PRO A 61 -1.42 25.61 0.31
CA PRO A 61 -1.64 24.30 0.93
C PRO A 61 -2.36 23.31 0.01
N ARG A 62 -3.39 23.77 -0.70
CA ARG A 62 -4.13 22.93 -1.66
C ARG A 62 -3.22 22.39 -2.76
N LEU A 63 -2.47 23.23 -3.46
CA LEU A 63 -1.59 22.83 -4.55
C LEU A 63 -0.43 21.93 -4.05
N MET A 64 0.01 22.14 -2.83
CA MET A 64 1.00 21.29 -2.20
C MET A 64 0.49 19.84 -2.07
N TYR A 65 -0.73 19.61 -1.54
CA TYR A 65 -1.29 18.26 -1.43
C TYR A 65 -1.64 17.68 -2.81
N LEU A 66 -2.25 18.45 -3.70
CA LEU A 66 -2.60 17.99 -5.06
C LEU A 66 -1.36 17.56 -5.86
N SER A 67 -0.26 18.31 -5.77
CA SER A 67 0.98 17.92 -6.43
C SER A 67 1.60 16.64 -5.82
N ARG A 68 1.46 16.44 -4.50
CA ARG A 68 1.86 15.20 -3.83
C ARG A 68 1.03 14.01 -4.31
N HIS A 69 -0.30 14.16 -4.41
CA HIS A 69 -1.20 13.15 -4.97
C HIS A 69 -0.83 12.79 -6.42
N PHE A 70 -0.52 13.81 -7.24
CA PHE A 70 -0.08 13.60 -8.62
C PHE A 70 1.19 12.74 -8.69
N TRP A 71 2.22 13.09 -7.93
CA TRP A 71 3.50 12.37 -7.97
C TRP A 71 3.41 10.97 -7.34
N ASN A 72 2.56 10.81 -6.33
CA ASN A 72 2.30 9.49 -5.75
C ASN A 72 1.62 8.57 -6.77
N PHE A 73 0.58 9.06 -7.45
CA PHE A 73 -0.10 8.32 -8.51
C PHE A 73 0.83 8.02 -9.70
N PHE A 74 1.66 8.98 -10.11
CA PHE A 74 2.68 8.76 -11.15
C PHE A 74 3.64 7.63 -10.75
N THR A 75 4.09 7.61 -9.49
CA THR A 75 4.94 6.55 -8.96
C THR A 75 4.22 5.19 -9.00
N PHE A 76 2.94 5.14 -8.65
CA PHE A 76 2.15 3.91 -8.79
C PHE A 76 2.12 3.39 -10.23
N LEU A 77 1.96 4.27 -11.22
CA LEU A 77 2.02 3.86 -12.64
C LEU A 77 3.39 3.29 -13.03
N LEU A 78 4.48 3.84 -12.51
CA LEU A 78 5.81 3.23 -12.68
C LEU A 78 5.88 1.83 -12.04
N GLY A 79 5.20 1.62 -10.92
CA GLY A 79 5.03 0.30 -10.30
C GLY A 79 4.25 -0.68 -11.18
N VAL A 80 3.17 -0.22 -11.82
CA VAL A 80 2.39 -1.03 -12.78
C VAL A 80 3.25 -1.45 -13.96
N ILE A 81 4.05 -0.53 -14.52
CA ILE A 81 5.01 -0.83 -15.59
C ILE A 81 6.05 -1.83 -15.11
N GLY A 82 6.65 -1.62 -13.93
CA GLY A 82 7.62 -2.54 -13.33
C GLY A 82 7.05 -3.94 -13.12
N PHE A 83 5.80 -4.04 -12.67
CA PHE A 83 5.11 -5.31 -12.48
C PHE A 83 4.81 -6.01 -13.81
N TYR A 84 4.36 -5.25 -14.82
CA TYR A 84 4.20 -5.78 -16.17
C TYR A 84 5.51 -6.38 -16.72
N LEU A 85 6.63 -5.64 -16.59
CA LEU A 85 7.96 -6.09 -17.07
C LEU A 85 8.46 -7.32 -16.29
N LEU A 86 8.22 -7.38 -15.00
CA LEU A 86 8.51 -8.56 -14.17
C LEU A 86 7.74 -9.77 -14.68
N LEU A 87 6.43 -9.63 -14.90
CA LEU A 87 5.58 -10.71 -15.42
C LEU A 87 5.95 -11.11 -16.85
N GLU A 88 6.30 -10.16 -17.73
CA GLU A 88 6.78 -10.45 -19.09
C GLU A 88 8.08 -11.28 -19.07
N SER A 89 8.93 -11.05 -18.07
CA SER A 89 10.14 -11.83 -17.84
C SER A 89 9.86 -13.25 -17.32
N MET A 90 8.75 -13.44 -16.60
CA MET A 90 8.34 -14.71 -16.00
C MET A 90 7.49 -15.57 -16.93
N TYR A 91 6.68 -14.95 -17.78
CA TYR A 91 5.68 -15.63 -18.61
C TYR A 91 5.93 -15.35 -20.10
N PRO A 92 5.91 -16.39 -20.97
CA PRO A 92 6.19 -16.21 -22.41
C PRO A 92 5.09 -15.50 -23.20
N ARG A 93 3.93 -15.31 -22.57
CA ARG A 93 2.73 -14.74 -23.21
C ARG A 93 2.43 -13.35 -22.67
N ARG A 94 2.63 -12.30 -23.46
CA ARG A 94 2.42 -10.89 -23.09
C ARG A 94 1.03 -10.59 -22.52
N TRP A 95 0.00 -11.29 -22.98
CA TRP A 95 -1.35 -11.05 -22.45
C TRP A 95 -1.48 -11.45 -20.96
N LEU A 96 -0.69 -12.44 -20.47
CA LEU A 96 -0.64 -12.78 -19.03
C LEU A 96 -0.03 -11.64 -18.23
N SER A 97 0.97 -10.97 -18.77
CA SER A 97 1.60 -9.81 -18.13
C SER A 97 0.64 -8.62 -18.06
N LEU A 98 -0.10 -8.36 -19.14
CA LEU A 98 -1.17 -7.36 -19.16
C LEU A 98 -2.30 -7.70 -18.18
N PHE A 99 -2.71 -8.98 -18.13
CA PHE A 99 -3.71 -9.46 -17.19
C PHE A 99 -3.27 -9.22 -15.74
N GLY A 100 -2.04 -9.57 -15.38
CA GLY A 100 -1.51 -9.35 -14.03
C GLY A 100 -1.38 -7.86 -13.69
N ALA A 101 -0.90 -7.02 -14.62
CA ALA A 101 -0.86 -5.58 -14.44
C ALA A 101 -2.28 -4.98 -14.25
N ALA A 102 -3.27 -5.48 -15.00
CA ALA A 102 -4.66 -5.10 -14.83
C ALA A 102 -5.21 -5.51 -13.44
N LEU A 103 -4.87 -6.71 -12.93
CA LEU A 103 -5.25 -7.10 -11.56
C LEU A 103 -4.75 -6.08 -10.52
N LEU A 104 -3.53 -5.55 -10.69
CA LEU A 104 -2.97 -4.54 -9.79
C LEU A 104 -3.75 -3.21 -9.87
N VAL A 105 -4.04 -2.73 -11.08
CA VAL A 105 -4.78 -1.46 -11.31
C VAL A 105 -6.24 -1.56 -10.83
N PHE A 106 -6.92 -2.68 -11.09
CA PHE A 106 -8.31 -2.90 -10.70
C PHE A 106 -8.47 -3.48 -9.28
N SER A 107 -7.50 -3.24 -8.41
CA SER A 107 -7.57 -3.51 -6.98
C SER A 107 -8.05 -2.25 -6.25
N PRO A 108 -9.32 -2.19 -5.77
CA PRO A 108 -9.98 -0.93 -5.39
C PRO A 108 -9.21 -0.13 -4.34
N ARG A 109 -8.86 -0.75 -3.19
CA ARG A 109 -8.13 -0.04 -2.12
C ARG A 109 -6.76 0.44 -2.57
N LEU A 110 -6.00 -0.43 -3.27
CA LEU A 110 -4.67 -0.08 -3.74
C LEU A 110 -4.70 1.08 -4.75
N PHE A 111 -5.73 1.10 -5.61
CA PHE A 111 -5.94 2.20 -6.56
C PHE A 111 -6.21 3.53 -5.85
N ALA A 112 -7.06 3.54 -4.80
CA ALA A 112 -7.31 4.76 -4.03
C ALA A 112 -6.04 5.21 -3.30
N ASP A 113 -5.37 4.29 -2.59
CA ASP A 113 -4.13 4.56 -1.88
C ASP A 113 -3.02 5.11 -2.77
N ALA A 114 -3.05 4.82 -4.08
CA ALA A 114 -2.10 5.34 -5.05
C ALA A 114 -2.08 6.87 -5.14
N PHE A 115 -3.09 7.58 -4.63
CA PHE A 115 -3.12 9.04 -4.66
C PHE A 115 -2.52 9.67 -3.40
N TYR A 116 -2.87 9.20 -2.22
CA TYR A 116 -2.57 9.87 -0.95
C TYR A 116 -1.66 9.08 0.01
N ASN A 117 -1.37 7.81 -0.27
CA ASN A 117 -0.50 7.01 0.58
C ASN A 117 0.96 7.09 0.09
N SER A 118 1.64 8.18 0.45
CA SER A 118 3.02 8.47 0.05
C SER A 118 4.08 7.59 0.72
N LYS A 119 3.67 6.61 1.49
CA LYS A 119 4.53 5.70 2.24
C LYS A 119 4.46 4.26 1.72
N ASP A 120 3.26 3.66 1.76
CA ASP A 120 3.10 2.23 1.45
C ASP A 120 3.11 1.98 -0.07
N ILE A 121 2.59 2.90 -0.88
CA ILE A 121 2.59 2.78 -2.34
C ILE A 121 3.99 2.93 -2.94
N PRO A 122 4.79 3.95 -2.63
CA PRO A 122 6.18 4.01 -3.14
C PRO A 122 7.03 2.83 -2.66
N PHE A 123 6.79 2.34 -1.45
CA PHE A 123 7.44 1.13 -0.95
C PHE A 123 7.08 -0.11 -1.78
N LEU A 124 5.79 -0.33 -2.07
CA LEU A 124 5.33 -1.39 -2.98
C LEU A 124 6.03 -1.28 -4.35
N VAL A 125 6.11 -0.07 -4.89
CA VAL A 125 6.76 0.19 -6.20
C VAL A 125 8.24 -0.14 -6.17
N ALA A 126 8.97 0.32 -5.15
CA ALA A 126 10.39 0.03 -4.99
C ALA A 126 10.65 -1.49 -4.85
N VAL A 127 9.79 -2.21 -4.12
CA VAL A 127 9.88 -3.67 -3.99
C VAL A 127 9.60 -4.37 -5.34
N ILE A 128 8.59 -3.92 -6.12
CA ILE A 128 8.35 -4.46 -7.47
C ILE A 128 9.62 -4.34 -8.34
N TRP A 129 10.26 -3.16 -8.36
CA TRP A 129 11.47 -2.95 -9.14
C TRP A 129 12.66 -3.74 -8.60
N ALA A 130 12.80 -3.90 -7.28
CA ALA A 130 13.82 -4.77 -6.68
C ALA A 130 13.63 -6.24 -7.12
N MET A 131 12.38 -6.73 -7.11
CA MET A 131 12.05 -8.08 -7.58
C MET A 131 12.28 -8.26 -9.07
N ALA A 132 11.95 -7.26 -9.90
CA ALA A 132 12.23 -7.29 -11.33
C ALA A 132 13.73 -7.32 -11.60
N ALA A 133 14.51 -6.48 -10.91
CA ALA A 133 15.97 -6.47 -11.02
C ALA A 133 16.60 -7.79 -10.57
N LEU A 134 16.11 -8.35 -9.45
CA LEU A 134 16.57 -9.64 -8.94
C LEU A 134 16.25 -10.77 -9.94
N PHE A 135 15.04 -10.84 -10.48
CA PHE A 135 14.67 -11.85 -11.45
C PHE A 135 15.53 -11.77 -12.72
N LEU A 136 15.76 -10.55 -13.22
CA LEU A 136 16.66 -10.32 -14.36
C LEU A 136 18.11 -10.72 -14.04
N TYR A 137 18.59 -10.46 -12.82
CA TYR A 137 19.90 -10.88 -12.37
C TYR A 137 19.99 -12.41 -12.32
N LEU A 138 19.02 -13.11 -11.74
CA LEU A 138 19.00 -14.58 -11.65
C LEU A 138 18.96 -15.23 -13.04
N SER A 139 18.24 -14.63 -13.99
CA SER A 139 18.16 -15.13 -15.38
C SER A 139 19.49 -15.02 -16.13
N LYS A 140 20.27 -13.96 -15.89
CA LYS A 140 21.58 -13.74 -16.51
C LYS A 140 22.46 -12.87 -15.58
N PRO A 141 23.23 -13.49 -14.69
CA PRO A 141 24.05 -12.77 -13.71
C PRO A 141 25.07 -11.83 -14.37
N SER A 142 25.00 -10.54 -14.03
CA SER A 142 25.95 -9.51 -14.46
C SER A 142 26.10 -8.44 -13.38
N LEU A 143 27.21 -7.71 -13.38
CA LEU A 143 27.47 -6.63 -12.41
C LEU A 143 26.41 -5.53 -12.51
N VAL A 144 26.05 -5.08 -13.71
CA VAL A 144 25.05 -4.04 -13.92
C VAL A 144 23.69 -4.44 -13.31
N ARG A 145 23.26 -5.70 -13.50
CA ARG A 145 22.01 -6.19 -12.90
C ARG A 145 22.09 -6.29 -11.39
N LEU A 146 23.25 -6.68 -10.85
CA LEU A 146 23.49 -6.68 -9.40
C LEU A 146 23.39 -5.26 -8.83
N LEU A 147 23.98 -4.26 -9.50
CA LEU A 147 23.87 -2.86 -9.11
C LEU A 147 22.41 -2.36 -9.08
N LEU A 148 21.57 -2.79 -10.03
CA LEU A 148 20.15 -2.49 -10.01
C LEU A 148 19.44 -3.14 -8.81
N VAL A 149 19.78 -4.39 -8.46
CA VAL A 149 19.24 -5.05 -7.26
C VAL A 149 19.63 -4.26 -6.00
N CYS A 150 20.92 -3.85 -5.89
CA CYS A 150 21.39 -3.03 -4.76
C CYS A 150 20.62 -1.71 -4.67
N PHE A 151 20.49 -1.00 -5.79
CA PHE A 151 19.83 0.32 -5.83
C PHE A 151 18.36 0.24 -5.42
N TYR A 152 17.56 -0.67 -6.02
CA TYR A 152 16.14 -0.77 -5.69
C TYR A 152 15.90 -1.36 -4.30
N SER A 153 16.76 -2.26 -3.82
CA SER A 153 16.69 -2.74 -2.44
C SER A 153 16.99 -1.61 -1.44
N ALA A 154 18.02 -0.82 -1.70
CA ALA A 154 18.34 0.34 -0.86
C ALA A 154 17.22 1.39 -0.89
N ALA A 155 16.65 1.67 -2.05
CA ALA A 155 15.51 2.58 -2.19
C ALA A 155 14.29 2.06 -1.39
N ALA A 156 13.97 0.76 -1.47
CA ALA A 156 12.90 0.17 -0.69
C ALA A 156 13.15 0.32 0.83
N ILE A 157 14.35 0.02 1.30
CA ILE A 157 14.74 0.17 2.73
C ILE A 157 14.65 1.63 3.16
N ALA A 158 15.11 2.57 2.31
CA ALA A 158 15.09 4.01 2.60
C ALA A 158 13.69 4.65 2.48
N ILE A 159 12.69 3.95 1.94
CA ILE A 159 11.28 4.33 2.00
C ILE A 159 10.62 3.70 3.23
N ARG A 160 10.92 2.41 3.52
CA ARG A 160 10.44 1.71 4.73
C ARG A 160 11.42 0.61 5.15
N LEU A 161 11.83 0.61 6.42
CA LEU A 161 12.77 -0.38 6.97
C LEU A 161 12.37 -1.85 6.74
N PRO A 162 11.08 -2.26 6.72
CA PRO A 162 10.71 -3.62 6.32
C PRO A 162 11.29 -4.07 4.98
N GLY A 163 11.72 -3.18 4.10
CA GLY A 163 12.47 -3.48 2.86
C GLY A 163 13.71 -4.35 3.08
N MET A 164 14.21 -4.45 4.30
CA MET A 164 15.31 -5.35 4.68
C MET A 164 15.04 -6.83 4.42
N PHE A 165 13.76 -7.26 4.31
CA PHE A 165 13.45 -8.62 3.88
C PHE A 165 14.10 -8.97 2.53
N LEU A 166 14.35 -7.96 1.67
CA LEU A 166 15.03 -8.12 0.38
C LEU A 166 16.45 -8.65 0.54
N LEU A 167 17.14 -8.30 1.65
CA LEU A 167 18.48 -8.80 1.93
C LEU A 167 18.46 -10.32 2.15
N ALA A 168 17.55 -10.79 3.00
CA ALA A 168 17.37 -12.21 3.27
C ALA A 168 16.89 -12.96 2.02
N LEU A 169 15.92 -12.41 1.28
CA LEU A 169 15.38 -13.03 0.07
C LEU A 169 16.46 -13.15 -1.02
N THR A 170 17.23 -12.10 -1.27
CA THR A 170 18.32 -12.13 -2.26
C THR A 170 19.40 -13.13 -1.85
N ALA A 171 19.78 -13.18 -0.57
CA ALA A 171 20.73 -14.16 -0.06
C ALA A 171 20.24 -15.61 -0.28
N LEU A 172 18.97 -15.90 0.05
CA LEU A 172 18.35 -17.20 -0.20
C LEU A 172 18.37 -17.58 -1.68
N MET A 173 18.08 -16.63 -2.57
CA MET A 173 18.13 -16.89 -4.02
C MET A 173 19.56 -17.12 -4.52
N LEU A 174 20.57 -16.40 -4.02
CA LEU A 174 21.97 -16.64 -4.35
C LEU A 174 22.45 -18.02 -3.89
N VAL A 175 22.07 -18.44 -2.68
CA VAL A 175 22.35 -19.79 -2.16
C VAL A 175 21.70 -20.83 -3.07
N ARG A 176 20.44 -20.65 -3.45
CA ARG A 176 19.76 -21.54 -4.39
C ARG A 176 20.48 -21.66 -5.72
N GLU A 177 20.95 -20.55 -6.30
CA GLU A 177 21.69 -20.56 -7.57
C GLU A 177 23.03 -21.31 -7.45
N ALA A 178 23.71 -21.20 -6.29
CA ALA A 178 24.92 -21.96 -6.00
C ALA A 178 24.63 -23.47 -5.86
N LEU A 179 23.58 -23.84 -5.12
CA LEU A 179 23.14 -25.25 -4.96
C LEU A 179 22.69 -25.86 -6.29
N ALA A 180 22.04 -25.09 -7.13
CA ALA A 180 21.64 -25.49 -8.48
C ALA A 180 22.82 -25.53 -9.47
N ARG A 181 24.05 -25.21 -9.03
CA ARG A 181 25.29 -25.14 -9.83
C ARG A 181 25.24 -24.19 -11.02
N ARG A 182 24.34 -23.19 -11.01
CA ARG A 182 24.25 -22.15 -12.03
C ARG A 182 25.18 -20.98 -11.78
N LEU A 183 25.49 -20.74 -10.52
CA LEU A 183 26.47 -19.75 -10.10
C LEU A 183 27.56 -20.43 -9.27
N PRO A 184 28.85 -20.29 -9.61
CA PRO A 184 29.93 -20.83 -8.78
C PRO A 184 29.83 -20.31 -7.33
N PRO A 185 30.01 -21.16 -6.29
CA PRO A 185 29.84 -20.73 -4.89
C PRO A 185 30.67 -19.52 -4.51
N ARG A 186 31.93 -19.43 -5.01
CA ARG A 186 32.78 -18.25 -4.78
C ARG A 186 32.13 -16.97 -5.37
N ARG A 187 31.58 -17.06 -6.59
CA ARG A 187 30.91 -15.94 -7.24
C ARG A 187 29.59 -15.58 -6.55
N ALA A 188 28.82 -16.56 -6.07
CA ALA A 188 27.66 -16.33 -5.26
C ALA A 188 27.99 -15.57 -3.97
N ALA A 189 29.07 -16.00 -3.26
CA ALA A 189 29.55 -15.32 -2.07
C ALA A 189 30.05 -13.90 -2.34
N THR A 190 30.85 -13.68 -3.39
CA THR A 190 31.33 -12.33 -3.72
C THR A 190 30.20 -11.40 -4.14
N HIS A 191 29.24 -11.87 -4.96
CA HIS A 191 28.07 -11.06 -5.34
C HIS A 191 27.16 -10.82 -4.13
N GLY A 192 27.00 -11.79 -3.20
CA GLY A 192 26.26 -11.61 -1.96
C GLY A 192 26.90 -10.54 -1.07
N LEU A 193 28.23 -10.61 -0.88
CA LEU A 193 28.96 -9.58 -0.11
C LEU A 193 28.87 -8.19 -0.77
N THR A 194 29.08 -8.11 -2.10
CA THR A 194 28.92 -6.85 -2.86
C THR A 194 27.51 -6.30 -2.68
N TYR A 195 26.49 -7.14 -2.78
CA TYR A 195 25.09 -6.75 -2.59
C TYR A 195 24.86 -6.17 -1.19
N LEU A 196 25.29 -6.83 -0.13
CA LEU A 196 25.11 -6.37 1.23
C LEU A 196 25.83 -5.05 1.48
N LEU A 197 27.12 -4.96 1.12
CA LEU A 197 27.93 -3.76 1.36
C LEU A 197 27.42 -2.55 0.56
N LEU A 198 27.14 -2.74 -0.74
CA LEU A 198 26.69 -1.62 -1.57
C LEU A 198 25.27 -1.17 -1.19
N THR A 199 24.38 -2.12 -0.85
CA THR A 199 23.04 -1.76 -0.35
C THR A 199 23.13 -0.99 0.96
N ALA A 200 24.00 -1.40 1.89
CA ALA A 200 24.21 -0.66 3.15
C ALA A 200 24.75 0.76 2.90
N VAL A 201 25.73 0.93 2.00
CA VAL A 201 26.25 2.26 1.62
C VAL A 201 25.14 3.12 1.01
N LEU A 202 24.33 2.56 0.10
CA LEU A 202 23.24 3.32 -0.52
C LEU A 202 22.14 3.69 0.50
N VAL A 203 21.79 2.77 1.43
CA VAL A 203 20.84 3.09 2.51
C VAL A 203 21.38 4.23 3.37
N PHE A 204 22.64 4.18 3.77
CA PHE A 204 23.28 5.27 4.51
C PHE A 204 23.18 6.60 3.76
N LEU A 205 23.48 6.61 2.46
CA LEU A 205 23.37 7.82 1.64
C LEU A 205 21.95 8.35 1.50
N PHE A 206 20.95 7.48 1.47
CA PHE A 206 19.54 7.83 1.32
C PHE A 206 18.85 8.23 2.64
N TYR A 207 19.53 8.09 3.77
CA TYR A 207 18.98 8.31 5.11
C TYR A 207 19.74 9.40 5.86
N PRO A 208 19.42 10.69 5.69
CA PRO A 208 20.21 11.80 6.21
C PRO A 208 20.43 11.78 7.73
N VAL A 209 19.46 11.29 8.51
CA VAL A 209 19.59 11.19 9.98
C VAL A 209 20.76 10.29 10.39
N PHE A 210 21.13 9.28 9.60
CA PHE A 210 22.27 8.40 9.89
C PHE A 210 23.62 9.07 9.72
N TRP A 211 23.68 10.26 9.07
CA TRP A 211 24.95 10.96 8.86
C TRP A 211 25.48 11.64 10.13
N HIS A 212 24.57 12.01 11.07
CA HIS A 212 24.95 12.64 12.32
C HIS A 212 25.64 11.66 13.28
N ASP A 213 25.00 10.56 13.60
CA ASP A 213 25.52 9.49 14.48
C ASP A 213 25.09 8.11 13.97
N PRO A 214 25.86 7.50 13.04
CA PRO A 214 25.51 6.18 12.49
C PRO A 214 25.41 5.07 13.55
N LEU A 215 26.23 5.15 14.59
CA LEU A 215 26.30 4.10 15.62
C LEU A 215 25.13 4.18 16.60
N GLY A 216 24.59 5.36 16.84
CA GLY A 216 23.40 5.57 17.66
C GLY A 216 22.10 5.47 16.85
N GLU A 217 21.99 6.17 15.73
CA GLU A 217 20.73 6.31 14.98
C GLU A 217 20.30 5.03 14.25
N ILE A 218 21.23 4.21 13.71
CA ILE A 218 20.87 2.97 13.03
C ILE A 218 20.24 1.95 13.99
N PRO A 219 20.85 1.60 15.15
CA PRO A 219 20.20 0.69 16.12
C PRO A 219 18.87 1.23 16.63
N GLN A 220 18.78 2.54 16.91
CA GLN A 220 17.57 3.19 17.40
C GLN A 220 16.43 3.12 16.34
N ALA A 221 16.75 3.33 15.07
CA ALA A 221 15.77 3.17 13.98
C ALA A 221 15.19 1.74 13.95
N PHE A 222 16.04 0.72 14.14
CA PHE A 222 15.62 -0.68 14.22
C PHE A 222 14.71 -0.95 15.41
N GLU A 223 15.07 -0.44 16.58
CA GLU A 223 14.29 -0.62 17.80
C GLU A 223 12.91 0.01 17.66
N ILE A 224 12.84 1.29 17.28
CA ILE A 224 11.59 2.03 17.14
C ILE A 224 10.68 1.38 16.07
N MET A 225 11.23 1.01 14.92
CA MET A 225 10.43 0.43 13.82
C MET A 225 10.02 -1.02 14.08
N SER A 226 10.73 -1.75 14.97
CA SER A 226 10.37 -3.12 15.36
C SER A 226 9.23 -3.16 16.39
N TYR A 227 9.13 -2.13 17.24
CA TYR A 227 8.14 -2.01 18.31
C TYR A 227 7.40 -0.68 18.21
N PHE A 228 7.01 -0.31 16.99
CA PHE A 228 6.37 0.99 16.77
C PHE A 228 5.23 1.23 17.76
N PRO A 229 5.32 2.24 18.63
CA PRO A 229 4.34 2.48 19.68
C PRO A 229 3.08 3.12 19.06
N HIS A 230 2.20 2.29 18.53
CA HIS A 230 0.86 2.74 18.13
C HIS A 230 -0.10 2.54 19.31
N PHE A 231 -0.63 3.64 19.83
CA PHE A 231 -1.47 3.65 21.03
C PHE A 231 -2.96 3.55 20.71
N ALA A 232 -3.37 3.80 19.47
CA ALA A 232 -4.76 3.75 19.07
C ALA A 232 -5.23 2.31 18.88
N SER A 233 -6.42 1.99 19.40
CA SER A 233 -7.05 0.70 19.20
C SER A 233 -7.48 0.48 17.75
N VAL A 234 -7.53 -0.79 17.35
CA VAL A 234 -7.98 -1.25 16.03
C VAL A 234 -9.31 -1.99 16.20
N LEU A 235 -10.32 -1.62 15.41
CA LEU A 235 -11.58 -2.36 15.38
C LEU A 235 -11.41 -3.59 14.48
N TYR A 236 -11.40 -4.76 15.09
CA TYR A 236 -11.22 -6.03 14.40
C TYR A 236 -12.23 -7.07 14.87
N MET A 237 -13.07 -7.57 13.95
CA MET A 237 -14.12 -8.57 14.19
C MET A 237 -15.12 -8.15 15.31
N GLY A 238 -15.36 -6.84 15.48
CA GLY A 238 -16.29 -6.29 16.47
C GLY A 238 -15.66 -5.99 17.84
N HIS A 239 -14.34 -6.11 17.98
CA HIS A 239 -13.62 -5.82 19.20
C HIS A 239 -12.55 -4.75 18.96
N PHE A 240 -12.41 -3.82 19.88
CA PHE A 240 -11.28 -2.89 19.92
C PHE A 240 -10.10 -3.59 20.57
N LEU A 241 -9.05 -3.82 19.79
CA LEU A 241 -7.82 -4.51 20.20
C LEU A 241 -6.63 -3.55 20.13
N SER A 242 -5.66 -3.76 21.01
CA SER A 242 -4.34 -3.14 20.87
C SER A 242 -3.62 -3.72 19.63
N PRO A 243 -2.89 -2.92 18.86
CA PRO A 243 -2.09 -3.41 17.73
C PRO A 243 -1.12 -4.55 18.10
N GLN A 244 -0.69 -4.61 19.37
CA GLN A 244 0.21 -5.65 19.91
C GLN A 244 -0.53 -6.96 20.22
N GLU A 245 -1.86 -6.92 20.37
CA GLU A 245 -2.70 -8.07 20.73
C GLU A 245 -3.45 -8.67 19.54
N LEU A 246 -3.15 -8.19 18.32
CA LEU A 246 -3.81 -8.67 17.11
C LEU A 246 -3.48 -10.14 16.86
N PRO A 247 -4.49 -10.99 16.55
CA PRO A 247 -4.27 -12.41 16.32
C PRO A 247 -3.54 -12.66 15.00
N TRP A 248 -2.86 -13.80 14.89
CA TRP A 248 -2.11 -14.20 13.70
C TRP A 248 -2.93 -14.13 12.40
N HIS A 249 -4.23 -14.31 12.48
CA HIS A 249 -5.13 -14.28 11.32
C HIS A 249 -5.54 -12.87 10.89
N TYR A 250 -5.11 -11.81 11.56
CA TYR A 250 -5.41 -10.43 11.18
C TYR A 250 -5.03 -10.15 9.73
N LEU A 251 -3.78 -10.41 9.35
CA LEU A 251 -3.29 -10.18 7.99
C LEU A 251 -4.06 -11.00 6.94
N PRO A 252 -4.20 -12.34 7.04
CA PRO A 252 -4.95 -13.11 6.05
C PRO A 252 -6.43 -12.73 5.97
N VAL A 253 -7.08 -12.37 7.08
CA VAL A 253 -8.49 -11.92 7.07
C VAL A 253 -8.61 -10.61 6.31
N TRP A 254 -7.77 -9.62 6.61
CA TRP A 254 -7.82 -8.34 5.91
C TRP A 254 -7.55 -8.48 4.40
N ILE A 255 -6.58 -9.31 3.98
CA ILE A 255 -6.37 -9.64 2.56
C ILE A 255 -7.64 -10.25 1.99
N GLY A 256 -8.25 -11.21 2.70
CA GLY A 256 -9.45 -11.92 2.26
C GLY A 256 -10.67 -11.01 2.06
N ILE A 257 -10.92 -10.09 3.00
CA ILE A 257 -12.14 -9.25 2.97
C ILE A 257 -11.99 -7.99 2.09
N THR A 258 -10.76 -7.61 1.70
CA THR A 258 -10.50 -6.38 0.92
C THR A 258 -9.97 -6.64 -0.49
N THR A 259 -9.82 -7.90 -0.87
CA THR A 259 -9.46 -8.31 -2.24
C THR A 259 -10.70 -8.78 -3.00
N PRO A 260 -10.89 -8.43 -4.29
CA PRO A 260 -12.00 -8.94 -5.08
C PRO A 260 -12.06 -10.48 -5.09
N ILE A 261 -13.25 -11.06 -4.87
CA ILE A 261 -13.43 -12.52 -4.76
C ILE A 261 -12.86 -13.29 -5.95
N PRO A 262 -13.04 -12.86 -7.23
CA PRO A 262 -12.42 -13.54 -8.37
C PRO A 262 -10.88 -13.62 -8.26
N TYR A 263 -10.23 -12.58 -7.70
CA TYR A 263 -8.79 -12.59 -7.51
C TYR A 263 -8.37 -13.62 -6.46
N LEU A 264 -9.11 -13.71 -5.34
CA LEU A 264 -8.87 -14.72 -4.30
C LEU A 264 -8.96 -16.14 -4.86
N LEU A 265 -9.98 -16.41 -5.70
CA LEU A 265 -10.14 -17.72 -6.34
C LEU A 265 -8.96 -18.05 -7.26
N LEU A 266 -8.48 -17.07 -8.03
CA LEU A 266 -7.31 -17.25 -8.88
C LEU A 266 -6.02 -17.46 -8.05
N MET A 267 -5.84 -16.72 -6.94
CA MET A 267 -4.73 -16.91 -6.02
C MET A 267 -4.74 -18.32 -5.44
N LEU A 268 -5.87 -18.80 -4.96
CA LEU A 268 -6.02 -20.16 -4.41
C LEU A 268 -5.70 -21.22 -5.47
N ALA A 269 -6.20 -21.07 -6.71
CA ALA A 269 -5.88 -21.97 -7.82
C ALA A 269 -4.38 -21.97 -8.12
N GLY A 270 -3.73 -20.80 -8.11
CA GLY A 270 -2.29 -20.69 -8.31
C GLY A 270 -1.47 -21.33 -7.19
N PHE A 271 -1.85 -21.11 -5.94
CA PHE A 271 -1.24 -21.80 -4.79
C PHE A 271 -1.38 -23.33 -4.91
N ALA A 272 -2.59 -23.82 -5.20
CA ALA A 272 -2.82 -25.24 -5.35
C ALA A 272 -1.97 -25.85 -6.48
N ARG A 273 -1.85 -25.15 -7.62
CA ARG A 273 -0.96 -25.56 -8.74
C ARG A 273 0.49 -25.68 -8.28
N VAL A 274 1.01 -24.64 -7.65
CA VAL A 274 2.43 -24.56 -7.24
C VAL A 274 2.74 -25.61 -6.16
N ILE A 275 1.91 -25.71 -5.15
CA ILE A 275 2.07 -26.72 -4.07
C ILE A 275 2.05 -28.12 -4.66
N ARG A 276 1.10 -28.43 -5.55
CA ARG A 276 1.04 -29.75 -6.23
C ARG A 276 2.33 -30.03 -7.02
N GLN A 277 2.86 -29.03 -7.73
CA GLN A 277 4.11 -29.18 -8.48
C GLN A 277 5.30 -29.50 -7.57
N TRP A 278 5.43 -28.79 -6.44
CA TRP A 278 6.52 -28.99 -5.49
C TRP A 278 6.43 -30.32 -4.74
N LEU A 279 5.23 -30.72 -4.34
CA LEU A 279 5.02 -32.01 -3.65
C LEU A 279 5.26 -33.20 -4.59
N SER A 280 4.85 -33.10 -5.86
CA SER A 280 5.05 -34.19 -6.83
C SER A 280 6.50 -34.31 -7.33
N ARG A 281 7.30 -33.23 -7.27
CA ARG A 281 8.70 -33.21 -7.71
C ARG A 281 9.55 -32.26 -6.86
N PRO A 282 9.92 -32.63 -5.60
CA PRO A 282 10.67 -31.72 -4.70
C PRO A 282 12.00 -31.23 -5.29
N SER A 283 12.70 -32.05 -6.06
CA SER A 283 13.93 -31.66 -6.76
C SER A 283 13.73 -30.53 -7.79
N SER A 284 12.50 -30.29 -8.21
CA SER A 284 12.18 -29.21 -9.16
C SER A 284 12.37 -27.81 -8.57
N LEU A 285 12.42 -27.65 -7.24
CA LEU A 285 12.66 -26.35 -6.59
C LEU A 285 13.97 -25.68 -7.06
N LEU A 286 14.96 -26.49 -7.46
CA LEU A 286 16.20 -25.99 -8.03
C LEU A 286 16.12 -25.72 -9.54
N ALA A 287 15.04 -26.13 -10.23
CA ALA A 287 14.88 -25.93 -11.67
C ALA A 287 14.53 -24.46 -12.01
N ASP A 288 15.04 -23.98 -13.16
CA ASP A 288 14.81 -22.59 -13.61
C ASP A 288 13.32 -22.26 -13.75
N GLN A 289 12.54 -23.22 -14.24
CA GLN A 289 11.10 -23.09 -14.43
C GLN A 289 10.33 -22.78 -13.14
N GLN A 290 10.92 -23.06 -11.97
CA GLN A 290 10.32 -22.80 -10.66
C GLN A 290 10.77 -21.46 -10.06
N THR A 291 11.71 -20.75 -10.68
CA THR A 291 12.20 -19.46 -10.19
C THR A 291 11.06 -18.44 -9.98
N PRO A 292 10.08 -18.26 -10.90
CA PRO A 292 8.97 -17.35 -10.68
C PRO A 292 8.12 -17.68 -9.44
N SER A 293 7.72 -18.96 -9.30
CA SER A 293 6.86 -19.39 -8.17
C SER A 293 7.61 -19.38 -6.84
N LEU A 294 8.89 -19.74 -6.83
CA LEU A 294 9.72 -19.68 -5.61
C LEU A 294 9.97 -18.23 -5.18
N LEU A 295 10.29 -17.34 -6.13
CA LEU A 295 10.47 -15.93 -5.85
C LEU A 295 9.18 -15.31 -5.26
N ALA A 296 8.03 -15.59 -5.86
CA ALA A 296 6.72 -15.13 -5.35
C ALA A 296 6.43 -15.71 -3.95
N ALA A 297 6.72 -17.00 -3.72
CA ALA A 297 6.52 -17.63 -2.43
C ALA A 297 7.41 -17.04 -1.32
N LEU A 298 8.67 -16.75 -1.63
CA LEU A 298 9.58 -16.10 -0.67
C LEU A 298 9.20 -14.63 -0.45
N TRP A 299 8.81 -13.92 -1.51
CA TRP A 299 8.34 -12.54 -1.40
C TRP A 299 7.10 -12.41 -0.50
N LEU A 300 6.16 -13.35 -0.60
CA LEU A 300 5.00 -13.42 0.28
C LEU A 300 5.37 -13.96 1.67
N GLY A 301 6.03 -15.12 1.70
CA GLY A 301 6.17 -15.93 2.90
C GLY A 301 7.16 -15.37 3.92
N VAL A 302 8.28 -14.77 3.47
CA VAL A 302 9.30 -14.22 4.39
C VAL A 302 8.73 -13.06 5.22
N PRO A 303 8.16 -11.98 4.63
CA PRO A 303 7.64 -10.88 5.42
C PRO A 303 6.35 -11.24 6.17
N ALA A 304 5.40 -11.97 5.54
CA ALA A 304 4.18 -12.37 6.23
C ALA A 304 4.47 -13.31 7.41
N GLY A 305 5.37 -14.26 7.22
CA GLY A 305 5.84 -15.14 8.30
C GLY A 305 6.54 -14.37 9.41
N ALA A 306 7.37 -13.39 9.08
CA ALA A 306 8.05 -12.55 10.08
C ALA A 306 7.04 -11.75 10.92
N VAL A 307 6.03 -11.13 10.29
CA VAL A 307 4.98 -10.38 10.99
C VAL A 307 4.17 -11.29 11.91
N ILE A 308 3.72 -12.43 11.42
CA ILE A 308 2.89 -13.37 12.18
C ILE A 308 3.68 -14.01 13.34
N LEU A 309 4.90 -14.49 13.10
CA LEU A 309 5.69 -15.19 14.11
C LEU A 309 6.22 -14.25 15.20
N ARG A 310 6.48 -12.98 14.86
CA ARG A 310 6.93 -11.98 15.84
C ARG A 310 5.79 -11.28 16.56
N GLY A 311 4.53 -11.45 16.12
CA GLY A 311 3.42 -10.64 16.62
C GLY A 311 3.64 -9.15 16.37
N SER A 312 4.19 -8.78 15.18
CA SER A 312 4.48 -7.38 14.88
C SER A 312 3.21 -6.54 14.86
N PRO A 313 3.19 -5.35 15.49
CA PRO A 313 2.01 -4.49 15.52
C PRO A 313 1.52 -4.14 14.11
N MET A 314 0.23 -4.31 13.87
CA MET A 314 -0.44 -3.89 12.65
C MET A 314 -1.65 -3.00 12.99
N TYR A 315 -2.01 -2.09 12.11
CA TYR A 315 -3.17 -1.20 12.28
C TYR A 315 -3.62 -0.69 10.91
N ASP A 316 -4.83 -0.14 10.83
CA ASP A 316 -5.37 0.41 9.58
C ASP A 316 -5.40 -0.63 8.45
N GLY A 317 -6.00 -1.78 8.72
CA GLY A 317 -6.01 -2.88 7.77
C GLY A 317 -4.64 -3.52 7.61
N TRP A 318 -4.29 -3.83 6.37
CA TRP A 318 -3.01 -4.48 6.03
C TRP A 318 -2.13 -3.62 5.11
N ARG A 319 -2.35 -2.30 5.11
CA ARG A 319 -1.65 -1.36 4.22
C ARG A 319 -0.12 -1.44 4.32
N GLN A 320 0.41 -1.67 5.54
CA GLN A 320 1.84 -1.84 5.75
C GLN A 320 2.43 -3.03 4.99
N MET A 321 1.59 -3.97 4.58
CA MET A 321 1.96 -5.19 3.85
C MET A 321 1.54 -5.15 2.37
N PHE A 322 1.09 -4.02 1.82
CA PHE A 322 0.73 -3.91 0.40
C PHE A 322 1.85 -4.35 -0.54
N PHE A 323 3.10 -4.21 -0.14
CA PHE A 323 4.24 -4.66 -0.93
C PHE A 323 4.29 -6.17 -1.19
N ILE A 324 3.54 -7.02 -0.45
CA ILE A 324 3.42 -8.46 -0.76
C ILE A 324 2.32 -8.75 -1.79
N TYR A 325 1.44 -7.79 -2.07
CA TYR A 325 0.29 -8.00 -2.96
C TYR A 325 0.68 -8.41 -4.39
N PRO A 326 1.73 -7.84 -5.02
CA PRO A 326 2.19 -8.32 -6.32
C PRO A 326 2.58 -9.80 -6.33
N ALA A 327 3.14 -10.33 -5.24
CA ALA A 327 3.42 -11.77 -5.12
C ALA A 327 2.14 -12.60 -5.12
N LEU A 328 1.09 -12.16 -4.44
CA LEU A 328 -0.25 -12.77 -4.50
C LEU A 328 -0.82 -12.73 -5.92
N LEU A 329 -0.64 -11.62 -6.64
CA LEU A 329 -1.08 -11.49 -8.03
C LEU A 329 -0.29 -12.40 -8.99
N ILE A 330 0.99 -12.69 -8.74
CA ILE A 330 1.75 -13.70 -9.51
C ILE A 330 1.08 -15.08 -9.36
N PHE A 331 0.65 -15.45 -8.14
CA PHE A 331 -0.14 -16.67 -7.97
C PHE A 331 -1.49 -16.61 -8.69
N ALA A 332 -2.17 -15.45 -8.69
CA ALA A 332 -3.42 -15.29 -9.44
C ALA A 332 -3.20 -15.48 -10.96
N VAL A 333 -2.13 -14.91 -11.53
CA VAL A 333 -1.74 -15.13 -12.94
C VAL A 333 -1.45 -16.61 -13.22
N SER A 334 -0.71 -17.27 -12.32
CA SER A 334 -0.44 -18.71 -12.42
C SER A 334 -1.73 -19.54 -12.36
N GLY A 335 -2.66 -19.17 -11.48
CA GLY A 335 -3.98 -19.79 -11.37
C GLY A 335 -4.80 -19.61 -12.64
N TRP A 336 -4.85 -18.41 -13.17
CA TRP A 336 -5.50 -18.13 -14.46
C TRP A 336 -4.91 -18.98 -15.59
N GLU A 337 -3.59 -19.02 -15.73
CA GLU A 337 -2.91 -19.84 -16.75
C GLU A 337 -3.28 -21.32 -16.62
N TRP A 338 -3.31 -21.83 -15.38
CA TRP A 338 -3.69 -23.21 -15.12
C TRP A 338 -5.14 -23.52 -15.47
N LEU A 339 -6.08 -22.71 -14.97
CA LEU A 339 -7.51 -22.89 -15.24
C LEU A 339 -7.83 -22.76 -16.74
N SER A 340 -7.27 -21.74 -17.40
CA SER A 340 -7.45 -21.56 -18.84
C SER A 340 -6.85 -22.72 -19.65
N SER A 341 -5.77 -23.36 -19.20
CA SER A 341 -5.21 -24.55 -19.82
C SER A 341 -6.10 -25.79 -19.65
N LEU A 342 -6.83 -25.92 -18.54
CA LEU A 342 -7.78 -27.01 -18.32
C LEU A 342 -9.01 -26.85 -19.21
N LEU A 343 -9.55 -25.64 -19.31
CA LEU A 343 -10.66 -25.31 -20.21
C LEU A 343 -10.23 -25.47 -21.66
N GLY A 344 -9.00 -25.08 -21.98
CA GLY A 344 -8.46 -25.04 -23.33
C GLY A 344 -8.01 -26.40 -23.90
N ARG A 345 -7.81 -27.43 -23.09
CA ARG A 345 -7.45 -28.78 -23.65
C ARG A 345 -8.44 -29.28 -24.68
N ARG A 346 -9.72 -28.86 -24.60
CA ARG A 346 -10.76 -29.16 -25.58
C ARG A 346 -11.02 -28.06 -26.61
N LEU A 347 -10.59 -26.80 -26.35
CA LEU A 347 -10.96 -25.63 -27.13
C LEU A 347 -9.76 -24.71 -27.48
N ALA A 348 -8.52 -25.05 -27.03
CA ALA A 348 -7.34 -24.15 -27.06
C ALA A 348 -6.96 -23.59 -28.42
N HIS A 349 -7.32 -24.27 -29.52
CA HIS A 349 -6.98 -23.86 -30.88
C HIS A 349 -8.20 -23.37 -31.67
N THR A 350 -9.34 -23.15 -30.98
CA THR A 350 -10.58 -22.66 -31.61
C THR A 350 -10.82 -21.20 -31.29
N ARG A 351 -11.47 -20.46 -32.20
CA ARG A 351 -11.93 -19.08 -31.93
C ARG A 351 -12.85 -19.03 -30.71
N ALA A 352 -13.63 -20.08 -30.48
CA ALA A 352 -14.52 -20.20 -29.31
C ALA A 352 -13.74 -20.20 -27.97
N GLY A 353 -12.59 -20.88 -27.89
CA GLY A 353 -11.76 -20.88 -26.69
C GLY A 353 -11.12 -19.51 -26.40
N GLY A 354 -10.70 -18.80 -27.45
CA GLY A 354 -10.22 -17.40 -27.29
C GLY A 354 -11.30 -16.46 -26.79
N LEU A 355 -12.51 -16.54 -27.33
CA LEU A 355 -13.66 -15.75 -26.90
C LEU A 355 -14.08 -16.07 -25.45
N LEU A 356 -14.06 -17.35 -25.07
CA LEU A 356 -14.35 -17.75 -23.69
C LEU A 356 -13.34 -17.16 -22.69
N ASN A 357 -12.02 -17.24 -22.98
CA ASN A 357 -10.99 -16.63 -22.13
C ASN A 357 -11.15 -15.11 -22.04
N ALA A 358 -11.46 -14.43 -23.14
CA ALA A 358 -11.75 -12.99 -23.12
C ALA A 358 -12.99 -12.67 -22.28
N ALA A 359 -14.07 -13.42 -22.42
CA ALA A 359 -15.31 -13.24 -21.65
C ALA A 359 -15.07 -13.45 -20.15
N LEU A 360 -14.28 -14.47 -19.78
CA LEU A 360 -13.90 -14.71 -18.38
C LEU A 360 -13.02 -13.57 -17.82
N ALA A 361 -12.07 -13.04 -18.60
CA ALA A 361 -11.27 -11.89 -18.20
C ALA A 361 -12.16 -10.64 -17.98
N VAL A 362 -13.09 -10.38 -18.90
CA VAL A 362 -14.08 -9.32 -18.75
C VAL A 362 -14.93 -9.50 -17.48
N ALA A 363 -15.38 -10.71 -17.20
CA ALA A 363 -16.15 -11.03 -15.99
C ALA A 363 -15.36 -10.81 -14.69
N ILE A 364 -14.03 -10.88 -14.72
CA ILE A 364 -13.17 -10.58 -13.56
C ILE A 364 -13.03 -9.08 -13.36
N PHE A 365 -12.80 -8.29 -14.42
CA PHE A 365 -12.45 -6.87 -14.30
C PHE A 365 -13.65 -5.93 -14.28
N VAL A 366 -14.71 -6.24 -15.05
CA VAL A 366 -15.87 -5.35 -15.19
C VAL A 366 -16.57 -5.08 -13.86
N PRO A 367 -16.87 -6.08 -13.00
CA PRO A 367 -17.49 -5.81 -11.71
C PRO A 367 -16.64 -4.91 -10.82
N SER A 368 -15.30 -5.15 -10.75
CA SER A 368 -14.39 -4.32 -9.98
C SER A 368 -14.27 -2.90 -10.54
N GLY A 369 -14.16 -2.77 -11.86
CA GLY A 369 -14.07 -1.47 -12.53
C GLY A 369 -15.34 -0.65 -12.39
N LEU A 370 -16.52 -1.24 -12.56
CA LEU A 370 -17.80 -0.56 -12.35
C LEU A 370 -17.97 -0.15 -10.88
N TRP A 371 -17.61 -1.04 -9.95
CA TRP A 371 -17.64 -0.71 -8.53
C TRP A 371 -16.71 0.47 -8.21
N MET A 372 -15.47 0.46 -8.71
CA MET A 372 -14.50 1.55 -8.52
C MET A 372 -15.01 2.88 -9.08
N ALA A 373 -15.64 2.86 -10.26
CA ALA A 373 -16.19 4.05 -10.90
C ALA A 373 -17.40 4.61 -10.13
N SER A 374 -18.31 3.74 -9.67
CA SER A 374 -19.54 4.16 -8.96
C SER A 374 -19.29 4.60 -7.52
N HIS A 375 -18.15 4.22 -6.94
CA HIS A 375 -17.78 4.51 -5.54
C HIS A 375 -16.58 5.48 -5.43
N HIS A 376 -16.21 6.11 -6.54
CA HIS A 376 -15.19 7.16 -6.54
C HIS A 376 -15.67 8.38 -5.74
N PRO A 377 -14.80 9.01 -4.92
CA PRO A 377 -13.37 8.74 -4.69
C PRO A 377 -13.06 7.82 -3.47
N TYR A 378 -14.01 7.05 -2.98
CA TYR A 378 -13.91 6.29 -1.73
C TYR A 378 -13.63 4.80 -1.93
N GLN A 379 -12.78 4.42 -2.92
CA GLN A 379 -12.45 3.01 -3.16
C GLN A 379 -11.66 2.39 -2.00
N ASN A 380 -11.07 3.18 -1.10
CA ASN A 380 -10.49 2.75 0.17
C ASN A 380 -11.51 2.06 1.09
N LEU A 381 -12.81 2.33 0.92
CA LEU A 381 -13.91 1.70 1.68
C LEU A 381 -14.37 0.37 1.06
N TYR A 382 -13.61 -0.21 0.13
CA TYR A 382 -13.96 -1.48 -0.48
C TYR A 382 -13.88 -2.64 0.52
N PHE A 383 -14.98 -3.36 0.67
CA PHE A 383 -15.05 -4.67 1.29
C PHE A 383 -15.81 -5.62 0.37
N ASN A 384 -15.38 -6.86 0.31
CA ASN A 384 -16.15 -7.89 -0.38
C ASN A 384 -17.12 -8.57 0.59
N ARG A 385 -17.97 -9.49 0.07
CA ARG A 385 -19.02 -10.16 0.85
C ARG A 385 -18.51 -11.07 1.98
N LEU A 386 -17.22 -11.37 2.05
CA LEU A 386 -16.63 -12.14 3.15
C LEU A 386 -16.51 -11.31 4.44
N ALA A 387 -16.51 -9.97 4.35
CA ALA A 387 -16.47 -9.09 5.51
C ALA A 387 -17.78 -9.11 6.32
N GLY A 388 -18.90 -9.29 5.64
CA GLY A 388 -20.23 -9.31 6.27
C GLY A 388 -21.36 -9.30 5.21
N PRO A 389 -22.61 -9.53 5.65
CA PRO A 389 -23.78 -9.54 4.77
C PRO A 389 -24.09 -8.15 4.20
N ASP A 390 -23.80 -7.10 4.94
CA ASP A 390 -24.07 -5.70 4.61
C ASP A 390 -23.03 -4.76 5.24
N MET A 391 -23.04 -3.49 4.84
CA MET A 391 -22.03 -2.51 5.26
C MET A 391 -22.20 -2.02 6.70
N GLN A 392 -23.42 -2.10 7.28
CA GLN A 392 -23.62 -1.82 8.71
C GLN A 392 -22.92 -2.87 9.58
N THR A 393 -23.05 -4.14 9.22
CA THR A 393 -22.29 -5.23 9.86
C THR A 393 -20.78 -5.03 9.73
N VAL A 394 -20.30 -4.61 8.56
CA VAL A 394 -18.88 -4.33 8.33
C VAL A 394 -18.40 -3.19 9.22
N LYS A 395 -19.15 -2.08 9.29
CA LYS A 395 -18.85 -0.91 10.14
C LYS A 395 -18.68 -1.28 11.63
N MET A 396 -19.54 -2.17 12.12
CA MET A 396 -19.48 -2.62 13.51
C MET A 396 -18.35 -3.63 13.79
N ARG A 397 -17.67 -4.13 12.76
CA ARG A 397 -16.65 -5.19 12.89
C ARG A 397 -15.25 -4.77 12.49
N PHE A 398 -15.11 -3.78 11.61
CA PHE A 398 -13.82 -3.40 11.02
C PHE A 398 -13.73 -1.88 10.83
N ASP A 399 -12.53 -1.32 10.98
CA ASP A 399 -12.26 0.08 10.63
C ASP A 399 -12.55 0.31 9.14
N MET A 400 -13.45 1.26 8.83
CA MET A 400 -13.82 1.58 7.45
C MET A 400 -12.92 2.66 6.88
N ASP A 401 -13.16 3.92 7.24
CA ASP A 401 -12.39 5.08 6.75
C ASP A 401 -11.28 5.46 7.73
N TYR A 402 -10.32 4.57 7.92
CA TYR A 402 -9.18 4.85 8.80
C TYR A 402 -8.27 5.97 8.25
N TRP A 403 -8.36 6.30 6.97
CA TRP A 403 -7.64 7.43 6.38
C TRP A 403 -8.28 8.78 6.66
N GLY A 404 -9.61 8.81 6.88
CA GLY A 404 -10.37 10.03 7.10
C GLY A 404 -10.61 10.86 5.84
N LEU A 405 -10.61 10.23 4.68
CA LEU A 405 -10.81 10.93 3.39
C LEU A 405 -12.22 11.50 3.24
N THR A 406 -13.20 10.86 3.89
CA THR A 406 -14.61 11.28 3.85
C THR A 406 -14.83 12.66 4.49
N TYR A 407 -13.95 13.11 5.39
CA TYR A 407 -14.04 14.41 6.04
C TYR A 407 -14.10 15.57 5.06
N ARG A 408 -13.37 15.49 3.93
CA ARG A 408 -13.45 16.52 2.88
C ARG A 408 -14.89 16.78 2.46
N ARG A 409 -15.66 15.75 2.13
CA ARG A 409 -17.07 15.91 1.68
C ARG A 409 -17.96 16.46 2.79
N GLY A 410 -17.70 16.09 4.05
CA GLY A 410 -18.42 16.65 5.17
C GLY A 410 -18.16 18.15 5.39
N LEU A 411 -16.90 18.59 5.23
CA LEU A 411 -16.56 20.00 5.29
C LEU A 411 -17.19 20.80 4.13
N GLU A 412 -17.18 20.25 2.91
CA GLU A 412 -17.87 20.81 1.75
C GLU A 412 -19.38 20.95 2.04
N ALA A 413 -20.01 19.94 2.64
CA ALA A 413 -21.43 19.98 3.00
C ALA A 413 -21.74 21.07 4.06
N ILE A 414 -20.87 21.27 5.04
CA ILE A 414 -21.00 22.38 6.01
C ILE A 414 -20.96 23.72 5.29
N LEU A 415 -20.00 23.91 4.37
CA LEU A 415 -19.81 25.16 3.61
C LEU A 415 -20.96 25.45 2.64
N GLU A 416 -21.56 24.40 2.06
CA GLU A 416 -22.77 24.48 1.23
C GLU A 416 -24.01 24.87 2.04
N TYR A 417 -24.11 24.35 3.28
CA TYR A 417 -25.25 24.57 4.14
C TYR A 417 -25.22 25.93 4.86
N ASP A 418 -24.05 26.39 5.30
CA ASP A 418 -23.88 27.57 6.16
C ASP A 418 -23.13 28.69 5.44
N PRO A 419 -23.77 29.82 5.12
CA PRO A 419 -23.15 30.94 4.42
C PRO A 419 -22.29 31.86 5.32
N ARG A 420 -22.24 31.64 6.63
CA ARG A 420 -21.51 32.51 7.57
C ARG A 420 -20.02 32.58 7.24
N PRO A 421 -19.37 33.74 7.51
CA PRO A 421 -17.93 33.90 7.25
C PRO A 421 -17.05 33.17 8.26
N VAL A 422 -17.59 32.81 9.42
CA VAL A 422 -16.91 32.05 10.48
C VAL A 422 -17.82 30.94 10.97
N ILE A 423 -17.35 29.71 10.84
CA ILE A 423 -18.07 28.47 11.19
C ILE A 423 -17.17 27.67 12.11
N ARG A 424 -17.62 27.40 13.35
CA ARG A 424 -16.85 26.62 14.32
C ARG A 424 -17.17 25.14 14.13
N VAL A 425 -16.15 24.33 13.88
CA VAL A 425 -16.27 22.90 13.63
C VAL A 425 -15.48 22.11 14.66
N HIS A 426 -16.11 21.13 15.28
CA HIS A 426 -15.42 20.09 16.04
C HIS A 426 -15.36 18.82 15.21
N ALA A 427 -14.14 18.37 14.88
CA ALA A 427 -13.91 17.12 14.16
C ALA A 427 -13.54 16.01 15.17
N ALA A 428 -14.21 14.86 15.06
CA ALA A 428 -13.97 13.72 15.97
C ALA A 428 -12.52 13.19 15.87
N ASN A 429 -11.84 13.44 14.75
CA ASN A 429 -10.48 12.95 14.51
C ASN A 429 -9.65 13.96 13.71
N PHE A 430 -8.33 13.90 13.85
CA PHE A 430 -7.35 14.78 13.21
C PHE A 430 -7.54 14.98 11.69
N PRO A 431 -7.84 13.97 10.86
CA PRO A 431 -8.06 14.19 9.42
C PRO A 431 -9.17 15.19 9.10
N GLY A 432 -10.14 15.39 10.02
CA GLY A 432 -11.19 16.38 9.84
C GLY A 432 -10.64 17.79 9.68
N GLU A 433 -9.70 18.21 10.50
CA GLU A 433 -9.02 19.49 10.37
C GLU A 433 -8.07 19.51 9.15
N ALA A 434 -7.27 18.45 8.97
CA ALA A 434 -6.31 18.37 7.88
C ALA A 434 -6.97 18.54 6.50
N ASN A 435 -8.18 18.00 6.32
CA ASN A 435 -8.92 18.10 5.05
C ASN A 435 -9.36 19.53 4.69
N ALA A 436 -9.31 20.49 5.61
CA ALA A 436 -9.53 21.89 5.24
C ALA A 436 -8.44 22.44 4.31
N ALA A 437 -7.21 21.91 4.38
CA ALA A 437 -6.10 22.37 3.57
C ALA A 437 -6.23 22.04 2.05
N ILE A 438 -7.09 21.08 1.66
CA ILE A 438 -7.32 20.74 0.25
C ILE A 438 -8.49 21.54 -0.37
N LEU A 439 -9.26 22.24 0.46
CA LEU A 439 -10.36 23.10 -0.01
C LEU A 439 -9.83 24.38 -0.66
N PRO A 440 -10.64 25.07 -1.51
CA PRO A 440 -10.34 26.42 -1.96
C PRO A 440 -10.07 27.37 -0.79
N ALA A 441 -9.10 28.26 -0.93
CA ALA A 441 -8.60 29.08 0.17
C ALA A 441 -9.69 30.01 0.78
N ASP A 442 -10.61 30.51 -0.03
CA ASP A 442 -11.76 31.30 0.40
C ASP A 442 -12.74 30.50 1.26
N GLN A 443 -12.93 29.22 0.95
CA GLN A 443 -13.76 28.30 1.70
C GLN A 443 -13.08 27.84 2.99
N ALA A 444 -11.82 27.43 2.91
CA ALA A 444 -11.05 26.97 4.07
C ALA A 444 -10.98 28.03 5.19
N ARG A 445 -10.85 29.32 4.83
CA ARG A 445 -10.79 30.42 5.81
C ARG A 445 -12.07 30.61 6.63
N ARG A 446 -13.19 30.06 6.19
CA ARG A 446 -14.46 30.12 6.92
C ARG A 446 -14.54 29.07 8.04
N LEU A 447 -13.74 28.01 7.99
CA LEU A 447 -13.72 26.93 8.96
C LEU A 447 -12.76 27.23 10.09
N TYR A 448 -13.28 27.27 11.32
CA TYR A 448 -12.50 27.43 12.53
C TYR A 448 -12.66 26.19 13.41
N PHE A 449 -11.58 25.40 13.53
CA PHE A 449 -11.62 24.19 14.33
C PHE A 449 -11.46 24.49 15.82
N VAL A 450 -12.36 23.89 16.61
CA VAL A 450 -12.38 24.06 18.07
C VAL A 450 -12.15 22.70 18.76
N PRO A 451 -11.35 22.69 19.85
CA PRO A 451 -11.04 21.44 20.55
C PRO A 451 -12.23 20.83 21.29
N GLU A 452 -13.16 21.69 21.79
CA GLU A 452 -14.27 21.26 22.61
C GLU A 452 -15.59 21.31 21.82
N ILE A 453 -16.39 20.26 21.90
CA ILE A 453 -17.64 20.13 21.14
C ILE A 453 -18.67 21.20 21.55
N GLU A 454 -18.63 21.64 22.79
CA GLU A 454 -19.49 22.69 23.33
C GLU A 454 -19.24 24.06 22.69
N GLN A 455 -18.10 24.27 22.09
CA GLN A 455 -17.76 25.52 21.40
C GLN A 455 -18.13 25.51 19.93
N ALA A 456 -18.47 24.32 19.38
CA ALA A 456 -18.72 24.12 17.98
C ALA A 456 -20.13 24.50 17.54
N ASP A 457 -20.26 24.96 16.30
CA ASP A 457 -21.52 25.08 15.58
C ASP A 457 -21.89 23.73 14.92
N TYR A 458 -20.87 22.99 14.49
CA TYR A 458 -21.00 21.68 13.83
C TYR A 458 -20.07 20.64 14.43
N PHE A 459 -20.57 19.40 14.54
CA PHE A 459 -19.77 18.21 14.82
C PHE A 459 -19.70 17.34 13.56
N ILE A 460 -18.49 16.89 13.22
CA ILE A 460 -18.25 16.03 12.06
C ILE A 460 -17.48 14.77 12.47
N THR A 461 -17.93 13.60 12.01
CA THR A 461 -17.34 12.31 12.38
C THR A 461 -17.36 11.31 11.21
N ASN A 462 -16.24 10.57 11.04
CA ASN A 462 -16.15 9.41 10.17
C ASN A 462 -16.33 8.08 10.92
N TYR A 463 -16.83 8.14 12.14
CA TYR A 463 -17.13 7.00 13.02
C TYR A 463 -15.90 6.14 13.42
N ARG A 464 -14.68 6.59 13.16
CA ARG A 464 -13.50 5.88 13.62
C ARG A 464 -13.47 5.85 15.16
N TRP A 465 -13.25 4.67 15.75
CA TRP A 465 -13.29 4.39 17.20
C TRP A 465 -14.65 4.57 17.87
N HIS A 466 -15.68 4.93 17.12
CA HIS A 466 -17.06 5.04 17.61
C HIS A 466 -18.02 4.62 16.47
N PRO A 467 -18.15 3.29 16.21
CA PRO A 467 -18.95 2.80 15.09
C PRO A 467 -20.48 2.97 15.32
N GLU A 468 -20.91 3.25 16.54
CA GLU A 468 -22.30 3.52 16.89
C GLU A 468 -22.74 4.91 16.43
N ASP A 469 -24.05 5.11 16.32
CA ASP A 469 -24.61 6.41 16.00
C ASP A 469 -24.49 7.39 17.19
N TYR A 470 -24.27 8.66 16.86
CA TYR A 470 -24.22 9.73 17.86
C TYR A 470 -25.61 10.25 18.20
N PRO A 471 -25.88 10.66 19.45
CA PRO A 471 -27.20 11.06 19.92
C PRO A 471 -27.59 12.52 19.59
N PHE A 472 -26.96 13.11 18.53
CA PHE A 472 -27.25 14.48 18.13
C PHE A 472 -28.48 14.55 17.20
N PRO A 473 -29.46 15.43 17.46
CA PRO A 473 -30.75 15.41 16.78
C PRO A 473 -30.72 16.01 15.34
N ASN A 474 -29.76 16.90 15.05
CA ASN A 474 -29.78 17.70 13.83
C ASN A 474 -28.67 17.23 12.86
N GLU A 475 -28.82 16.03 12.33
CA GLU A 475 -27.93 15.50 11.29
C GLU A 475 -28.25 16.18 9.95
N ILE A 476 -27.36 17.09 9.46
CA ILE A 476 -27.59 17.87 8.24
C ILE A 476 -27.01 17.20 6.98
N PHE A 477 -26.06 16.28 7.17
CA PHE A 477 -25.45 15.54 6.06
C PHE A 477 -24.97 14.18 6.51
N THR A 478 -25.18 13.18 5.67
CA THR A 478 -24.66 11.81 5.85
C THR A 478 -24.11 11.28 4.55
N LEU A 479 -22.87 10.82 4.58
CA LEU A 479 -22.30 10.03 3.49
C LEU A 479 -22.62 8.55 3.75
N TRP A 480 -23.57 8.02 2.99
CA TRP A 480 -23.95 6.63 3.07
C TRP A 480 -23.03 5.73 2.27
N TRP A 481 -22.64 4.61 2.87
CA TRP A 481 -21.88 3.54 2.23
C TRP A 481 -22.68 2.22 2.33
N GLY A 482 -23.42 1.91 1.27
CA GLY A 482 -24.49 0.91 1.37
C GLY A 482 -25.54 1.35 2.39
N ASN A 483 -25.75 0.53 3.43
CA ASN A 483 -26.66 0.82 4.55
C ASN A 483 -25.94 1.38 5.80
N ALA A 484 -24.64 1.65 5.72
CA ALA A 484 -23.86 2.22 6.83
C ALA A 484 -23.58 3.70 6.62
N LYS A 485 -23.49 4.45 7.71
CA LYS A 485 -22.98 5.82 7.72
C LYS A 485 -21.44 5.78 7.71
N ALA A 486 -20.81 6.31 6.66
CA ALA A 486 -19.35 6.45 6.58
C ALA A 486 -18.87 7.79 7.15
N LEU A 487 -19.72 8.82 7.08
CA LEU A 487 -19.49 10.14 7.70
C LEU A 487 -20.83 10.79 8.02
N SER A 488 -20.87 11.53 9.11
CA SER A 488 -22.02 12.39 9.46
C SER A 488 -21.56 13.77 9.90
N VAL A 489 -22.43 14.74 9.61
CA VAL A 489 -22.31 16.14 10.05
C VAL A 489 -23.55 16.51 10.83
N PHE A 490 -23.37 16.95 12.08
CA PHE A 490 -24.44 17.39 12.95
C PHE A 490 -24.32 18.88 13.22
N ARG A 491 -25.45 19.61 13.11
CA ARG A 491 -25.56 20.98 13.57
C ARG A 491 -25.86 20.97 15.05
N LEU A 492 -25.04 21.64 15.85
CA LEU A 492 -25.15 21.72 17.29
C LEU A 492 -25.87 23.00 17.75
N ARG A 493 -25.71 24.11 16.95
CA ARG A 493 -26.27 25.44 17.24
C ARG A 493 -26.82 26.12 15.99
#